data_4aa65c548c45290f6ab5420fe9d1a9ea
#
_entry.id   4aa65c548c45290f6ab5420fe9d1a9ea
#
_cell.length_a   1.000
_cell.length_b   1.000
_cell.length_c   1.000
_cell.angle_alpha   90.00
_cell.angle_beta   90.00
_cell.angle_gamma   90.00
#
_symmetry.space_group_name_H-M   'P 1'
#
loop_
_entity.id
_entity.type
_entity.pdbx_description
1 polymer ?
#
loop_
_entity_poly.entity_id
_entity_poly.type
_entity_poly.pdbx_seq_one_letter_code
_entity_poly.pdbx_strand_id
1 'polypeptide(L)'
;MAIRGTIVMIHGMWCGSWTWDRYAAFLEGRGWRCLRPVLRYHDADPADPPDPRLGETSLLDYAADLQSYIRGLDGPPVLLGHSMGGLLATMLAARGLAKAAVLLTPAWPSGVNALTPAVIRSFLGVLVQPRFWKIPVRLGYRGAVYAMLGSLPPGERRPTYDRLVHESGRAIAEIGLWFLDPRRASRVDADAIGCPVLLVSASDDRLAPASAVRKTAAFLGPGFTLREFPNCGHWVVGAPGWREKLDDNKRQA
;
A
#
# COMPACT_ATOMS: atom_id res chain seq x y z
N MET A 1 -21.16 -20.48 -8.09
CA MET A 1 -20.35 -20.84 -6.92
C MET A 1 -20.75 -19.98 -5.74
N ALA A 2 -20.81 -20.54 -4.53
CA ALA A 2 -21.05 -19.74 -3.32
C ALA A 2 -19.89 -18.77 -3.09
N ILE A 3 -20.20 -17.52 -2.69
CA ILE A 3 -19.20 -16.49 -2.38
C ILE A 3 -18.49 -16.88 -1.07
N ARG A 4 -17.15 -16.98 -1.09
CA ARG A 4 -16.31 -17.30 0.09
C ARG A 4 -16.24 -16.15 1.10
N GLY A 5 -16.43 -14.92 0.60
CA GLY A 5 -16.36 -13.71 1.40
C GLY A 5 -15.96 -12.50 0.55
N THR A 6 -15.81 -11.36 1.21
CA THR A 6 -15.46 -10.10 0.57
C THR A 6 -13.99 -9.74 0.85
N ILE A 7 -13.27 -9.30 -0.17
CA ILE A 7 -11.93 -8.71 -0.06
C ILE A 7 -12.03 -7.25 -0.47
N VAL A 8 -11.55 -6.35 0.39
CA VAL A 8 -11.36 -4.93 0.06
C VAL A 8 -9.88 -4.70 -0.25
N MET A 9 -9.59 -4.28 -1.47
CA MET A 9 -8.25 -4.10 -2.00
C MET A 9 -7.87 -2.62 -2.02
N ILE A 10 -6.91 -2.22 -1.20
CA ILE A 10 -6.50 -0.83 -0.98
C ILE A 10 -5.18 -0.59 -1.69
N HIS A 11 -5.19 0.28 -2.69
CA HIS A 11 -4.01 0.59 -3.50
C HIS A 11 -2.98 1.46 -2.76
N GLY A 12 -1.75 1.49 -3.27
CA GLY A 12 -0.65 2.31 -2.76
C GLY A 12 -0.64 3.73 -3.32
N MET A 13 0.39 4.49 -2.93
CA MET A 13 0.66 5.84 -3.44
C MET A 13 0.73 5.86 -4.96
N TRP A 14 0.28 6.95 -5.57
CA TRP A 14 0.28 7.21 -7.02
C TRP A 14 -0.55 6.24 -7.86
N CYS A 15 -1.25 5.30 -7.24
CA CYS A 15 -1.99 4.23 -7.90
C CYS A 15 -3.50 4.53 -7.92
N GLY A 16 -4.26 3.61 -8.53
CA GLY A 16 -5.71 3.55 -8.50
C GLY A 16 -6.19 2.11 -8.42
N SER A 17 -7.50 1.88 -8.53
CA SER A 17 -8.11 0.54 -8.46
C SER A 17 -7.55 -0.45 -9.48
N TRP A 18 -7.09 0.04 -10.62
CA TRP A 18 -6.51 -0.75 -11.71
C TRP A 18 -5.28 -1.59 -11.30
N THR A 19 -4.59 -1.17 -10.27
CA THR A 19 -3.45 -1.90 -9.70
C THR A 19 -3.83 -3.33 -9.32
N TRP A 20 -5.09 -3.55 -9.01
CA TRP A 20 -5.64 -4.81 -8.55
C TRP A 20 -6.28 -5.68 -9.63
N ASP A 21 -6.31 -5.25 -10.91
CA ASP A 21 -7.03 -5.95 -11.97
C ASP A 21 -6.64 -7.44 -12.06
N ARG A 22 -5.32 -7.74 -12.02
CA ARG A 22 -4.80 -9.11 -12.09
C ARG A 22 -5.17 -9.94 -10.85
N TYR A 23 -5.07 -9.35 -9.66
CA TYR A 23 -5.41 -10.03 -8.40
C TYR A 23 -6.91 -10.25 -8.26
N ALA A 24 -7.71 -9.25 -8.61
CA ALA A 24 -9.16 -9.36 -8.57
C ALA A 24 -9.66 -10.48 -9.48
N ALA A 25 -9.25 -10.51 -10.75
CA ALA A 25 -9.63 -11.57 -11.68
C ALA A 25 -9.24 -12.98 -11.17
N PHE A 26 -8.05 -13.11 -10.55
CA PHE A 26 -7.59 -14.37 -9.98
C PHE A 26 -8.43 -14.83 -8.78
N LEU A 27 -8.75 -13.91 -7.87
CA LEU A 27 -9.49 -14.21 -6.65
C LEU A 27 -10.99 -14.38 -6.90
N GLU A 28 -11.57 -13.61 -7.81
CA GLU A 28 -12.96 -13.75 -8.28
C GLU A 28 -13.18 -15.12 -8.94
N GLY A 29 -12.20 -15.58 -9.75
CA GLY A 29 -12.21 -16.94 -10.29
C GLY A 29 -12.16 -18.05 -9.24
N ARG A 30 -11.88 -17.70 -7.96
CA ARG A 30 -11.88 -18.59 -6.80
C ARG A 30 -13.06 -18.37 -5.85
N GLY A 31 -14.04 -17.57 -6.26
CA GLY A 31 -15.29 -17.33 -5.52
C GLY A 31 -15.18 -16.22 -4.47
N TRP A 32 -14.21 -15.32 -4.55
CA TRP A 32 -14.17 -14.13 -3.71
C TRP A 32 -14.87 -12.96 -4.37
N ARG A 33 -15.53 -12.12 -3.57
CA ARG A 33 -16.03 -10.81 -4.01
C ARG A 33 -14.93 -9.78 -3.80
N CYS A 34 -14.38 -9.21 -4.88
CA CYS A 34 -13.29 -8.23 -4.81
C CYS A 34 -13.81 -6.80 -4.97
N LEU A 35 -13.64 -5.98 -3.94
CA LEU A 35 -13.99 -4.58 -3.92
C LEU A 35 -12.70 -3.74 -3.97
N ARG A 36 -12.65 -2.77 -4.87
CA ARG A 36 -11.45 -1.98 -5.16
C ARG A 36 -11.75 -0.48 -5.02
N PRO A 37 -11.99 0.01 -3.77
CA PRO A 37 -12.22 1.43 -3.58
C PRO A 37 -11.04 2.25 -4.09
N VAL A 38 -11.34 3.38 -4.72
CA VAL A 38 -10.35 4.38 -5.10
C VAL A 38 -10.21 5.37 -3.96
N LEU A 39 -8.99 5.66 -3.55
CA LEU A 39 -8.72 6.70 -2.55
C LEU A 39 -9.13 8.07 -3.12
N ARG A 40 -9.56 8.99 -2.25
CA ARG A 40 -10.04 10.32 -2.71
C ARG A 40 -9.01 11.00 -3.60
N TYR A 41 -9.47 11.60 -4.70
CA TYR A 41 -8.68 12.28 -5.72
C TYR A 41 -7.74 11.38 -6.55
N HIS A 42 -7.85 10.04 -6.44
CA HIS A 42 -7.05 9.11 -7.25
C HIS A 42 -7.82 8.55 -8.45
N ASP A 43 -9.05 8.99 -8.68
CA ASP A 43 -9.88 8.67 -9.85
C ASP A 43 -9.65 9.64 -11.04
N ALA A 44 -8.70 10.57 -10.88
CA ALA A 44 -8.33 11.52 -11.91
C ALA A 44 -7.65 10.86 -13.13
N ASP A 45 -7.81 11.46 -14.31
CA ASP A 45 -6.97 11.10 -15.46
C ASP A 45 -5.52 11.51 -15.16
N PRO A 46 -4.54 10.62 -15.34
CA PRO A 46 -3.13 10.95 -15.14
C PRO A 46 -2.58 12.10 -15.98
N ALA A 47 -3.27 12.46 -17.09
CA ALA A 47 -2.94 13.58 -17.95
C ALA A 47 -3.49 14.93 -17.46
N ASP A 48 -4.50 14.89 -16.59
CA ASP A 48 -5.12 16.10 -16.05
C ASP A 48 -4.33 16.68 -14.86
N PRO A 49 -4.44 17.99 -14.62
CA PRO A 49 -3.95 18.60 -13.40
C PRO A 49 -4.59 17.95 -12.16
N PRO A 50 -3.84 17.66 -11.11
CA PRO A 50 -4.40 17.07 -9.90
C PRO A 50 -5.31 18.08 -9.16
N ASP A 51 -6.31 17.57 -8.44
CA ASP A 51 -7.07 18.39 -7.50
C ASP A 51 -6.11 18.96 -6.43
N PRO A 52 -6.05 20.27 -6.24
CA PRO A 52 -5.11 20.88 -5.28
C PRO A 52 -5.36 20.44 -3.82
N ARG A 53 -6.60 20.03 -3.48
CA ARG A 53 -6.96 19.52 -2.15
C ARG A 53 -6.25 18.21 -1.83
N LEU A 54 -5.84 17.45 -2.85
CA LEU A 54 -5.06 16.23 -2.67
C LEU A 54 -3.78 16.51 -1.87
N GLY A 55 -3.09 17.63 -2.12
CA GLY A 55 -1.81 17.94 -1.48
C GLY A 55 -1.87 17.95 0.05
N GLU A 56 -3.00 18.31 0.64
CA GLU A 56 -3.22 18.39 2.08
C GLU A 56 -4.08 17.23 2.64
N THR A 57 -4.41 16.23 1.82
CA THR A 57 -5.13 15.04 2.26
C THR A 57 -4.26 14.20 3.20
N SER A 58 -4.75 13.92 4.39
CA SER A 58 -4.06 13.12 5.42
C SER A 58 -4.32 11.63 5.25
N LEU A 59 -3.44 10.79 5.80
CA LEU A 59 -3.72 9.37 6.01
C LEU A 59 -5.00 9.14 6.81
N LEU A 60 -5.31 10.05 7.75
CA LEU A 60 -6.54 9.97 8.54
C LEU A 60 -7.79 10.19 7.67
N ASP A 61 -7.70 11.02 6.64
CA ASP A 61 -8.80 11.24 5.70
C ASP A 61 -9.04 10.01 4.84
N TYR A 62 -7.99 9.40 4.30
CA TYR A 62 -8.10 8.12 3.59
C TYR A 62 -8.66 7.01 4.47
N ALA A 63 -8.17 6.92 5.71
CA ALA A 63 -8.66 5.91 6.66
C ALA A 63 -10.13 6.14 7.04
N ALA A 64 -10.59 7.39 7.13
CA ALA A 64 -11.98 7.72 7.42
C ALA A 64 -12.92 7.33 6.27
N ASP A 65 -12.52 7.62 5.02
CA ASP A 65 -13.29 7.22 3.83
C ASP A 65 -13.42 5.70 3.73
N LEU A 66 -12.30 4.99 3.88
CA LEU A 66 -12.27 3.54 3.84
C LEU A 66 -13.07 2.92 4.99
N GLN A 67 -13.01 3.50 6.20
CA GLN A 67 -13.81 3.08 7.34
C GLN A 67 -15.31 3.22 7.04
N SER A 68 -15.73 4.36 6.48
CA SER A 68 -17.12 4.59 6.07
C SER A 68 -17.56 3.57 5.03
N TYR A 69 -16.71 3.33 4.02
CA TYR A 69 -16.96 2.34 2.98
C TYR A 69 -17.13 0.92 3.54
N ILE A 70 -16.23 0.48 4.43
CA ILE A 70 -16.25 -0.87 5.01
C ILE A 70 -17.47 -1.05 5.93
N ARG A 71 -17.85 -0.03 6.69
CA ARG A 71 -19.04 -0.08 7.56
C ARG A 71 -20.36 -0.22 6.79
N GLY A 72 -20.38 0.12 5.52
CA GLY A 72 -21.51 -0.11 4.61
C GLY A 72 -21.59 -1.54 4.05
N LEU A 73 -20.67 -2.45 4.40
CA LEU A 73 -20.67 -3.84 3.97
C LEU A 73 -21.44 -4.72 4.98
N ASP A 74 -21.89 -5.88 4.51
CA ASP A 74 -22.65 -6.85 5.33
C ASP A 74 -21.85 -7.50 6.48
N GLY A 75 -20.55 -7.21 6.57
CA GLY A 75 -19.65 -7.69 7.61
C GLY A 75 -18.19 -7.38 7.33
N PRO A 76 -17.29 -7.66 8.30
CA PRO A 76 -15.88 -7.33 8.16
C PRO A 76 -15.23 -8.12 7.02
N PRO A 77 -14.61 -7.44 6.04
CA PRO A 77 -13.94 -8.06 4.90
C PRO A 77 -12.53 -8.55 5.28
N VAL A 78 -11.91 -9.30 4.38
CA VAL A 78 -10.45 -9.40 4.33
C VAL A 78 -9.91 -8.12 3.71
N LEU A 79 -8.94 -7.47 4.34
CA LEU A 79 -8.26 -6.32 3.78
C LEU A 79 -6.99 -6.78 3.05
N LEU A 80 -6.84 -6.36 1.79
CA LEU A 80 -5.64 -6.59 1.01
C LEU A 80 -5.06 -5.22 0.64
N GLY A 81 -3.95 -4.84 1.25
CA GLY A 81 -3.35 -3.52 1.05
C GLY A 81 -1.95 -3.59 0.46
N HIS A 82 -1.63 -2.71 -0.49
CA HIS A 82 -0.30 -2.57 -1.06
C HIS A 82 0.33 -1.24 -0.62
N SER A 83 1.58 -1.26 -0.17
CA SER A 83 2.34 -0.06 0.17
C SER A 83 1.59 0.83 1.21
N MET A 84 1.29 2.09 0.91
CA MET A 84 0.43 2.94 1.74
C MET A 84 -0.92 2.28 2.04
N GLY A 85 -1.51 1.59 1.06
CA GLY A 85 -2.74 0.82 1.28
C GLY A 85 -2.57 -0.30 2.31
N GLY A 86 -1.37 -0.85 2.45
CA GLY A 86 -1.02 -1.81 3.52
C GLY A 86 -1.02 -1.15 4.90
N LEU A 87 -0.47 0.05 5.03
CA LEU A 87 -0.55 0.82 6.27
C LEU A 87 -2.01 1.18 6.61
N LEU A 88 -2.78 1.65 5.64
CA LEU A 88 -4.21 1.94 5.82
C LEU A 88 -4.98 0.68 6.25
N ALA A 89 -4.71 -0.48 5.64
CA ALA A 89 -5.30 -1.75 6.05
C ALA A 89 -4.96 -2.10 7.50
N THR A 90 -3.71 -1.85 7.93
CA THR A 90 -3.28 -2.07 9.32
C THR A 90 -4.03 -1.13 10.28
N MET A 91 -4.15 0.15 9.94
CA MET A 91 -4.91 1.13 10.73
C MET A 91 -6.39 0.74 10.87
N LEU A 92 -6.99 0.19 9.81
CA LEU A 92 -8.39 -0.26 9.81
C LEU A 92 -8.55 -1.58 10.58
N ALA A 93 -7.58 -2.50 10.51
CA ALA A 93 -7.56 -3.71 11.31
C ALA A 93 -7.50 -3.39 12.81
N ALA A 94 -6.68 -2.40 13.22
CA ALA A 94 -6.63 -1.90 14.59
C ALA A 94 -7.95 -1.24 15.06
N ARG A 95 -8.84 -0.87 14.14
CA ARG A 95 -10.19 -0.37 14.44
C ARG A 95 -11.26 -1.48 14.44
N GLY A 96 -10.86 -2.76 14.36
CA GLY A 96 -11.77 -3.90 14.33
C GLY A 96 -12.56 -4.06 13.01
N LEU A 97 -12.09 -3.45 11.92
CA LEU A 97 -12.80 -3.41 10.63
C LEU A 97 -12.37 -4.50 9.65
N ALA A 98 -11.59 -5.47 10.10
CA ALA A 98 -11.06 -6.54 9.26
C ALA A 98 -11.31 -7.92 9.87
N LYS A 99 -11.69 -8.89 9.05
CA LYS A 99 -11.69 -10.32 9.40
C LYS A 99 -10.27 -10.90 9.35
N ALA A 100 -9.46 -10.41 8.44
CA ALA A 100 -8.03 -10.71 8.28
C ALA A 100 -7.39 -9.59 7.43
N ALA A 101 -6.07 -9.45 7.47
CA ALA A 101 -5.36 -8.52 6.62
C ALA A 101 -4.16 -9.17 5.92
N VAL A 102 -3.96 -8.82 4.65
CA VAL A 102 -2.77 -9.16 3.86
C VAL A 102 -2.11 -7.86 3.41
N LEU A 103 -0.88 -7.65 3.83
CA LEU A 103 -0.13 -6.42 3.65
C LEU A 103 1.03 -6.67 2.69
N LEU A 104 0.89 -6.23 1.45
CA LEU A 104 1.90 -6.40 0.42
C LEU A 104 2.87 -5.21 0.44
N THR A 105 4.13 -5.47 0.77
CA THR A 105 5.19 -4.43 0.87
C THR A 105 4.69 -3.15 1.56
N PRO A 106 4.10 -3.26 2.78
CA PRO A 106 3.39 -2.15 3.40
C PRO A 106 4.34 -0.99 3.75
N ALA A 107 3.82 0.23 3.68
CA ALA A 107 4.43 1.36 4.34
C ALA A 107 4.38 1.14 5.87
N TRP A 108 5.28 1.78 6.58
CA TRP A 108 5.50 1.58 8.01
C TRP A 108 4.66 2.53 8.87
N PRO A 109 4.24 2.09 10.06
CA PRO A 109 3.57 2.96 11.02
C PRO A 109 4.56 3.89 11.74
N SER A 110 4.04 4.92 12.41
CA SER A 110 4.85 5.75 13.29
C SER A 110 5.47 4.91 14.41
N GLY A 111 6.74 5.20 14.75
CA GLY A 111 7.56 4.39 15.65
C GLY A 111 8.52 3.44 14.93
N VAL A 112 8.28 3.12 13.66
CA VAL A 112 9.18 2.31 12.85
C VAL A 112 10.08 3.21 12.00
N ASN A 113 11.39 3.16 12.26
CA ASN A 113 12.36 3.88 11.44
C ASN A 113 12.75 3.02 10.22
N ALA A 114 12.34 3.48 9.05
CA ALA A 114 12.61 2.85 7.76
C ALA A 114 13.46 3.72 6.82
N LEU A 115 13.94 4.87 7.26
CA LEU A 115 14.77 5.76 6.45
C LEU A 115 16.12 5.10 6.15
N THR A 116 16.27 4.66 4.91
CA THR A 116 17.51 4.14 4.34
C THR A 116 17.95 5.02 3.17
N PRO A 117 19.20 4.96 2.72
CA PRO A 117 19.63 5.69 1.51
C PRO A 117 18.77 5.38 0.28
N ALA A 118 18.30 4.13 0.14
CA ALA A 118 17.42 3.73 -0.95
C ALA A 118 16.04 4.41 -0.85
N VAL A 119 15.44 4.46 0.33
CA VAL A 119 14.17 5.16 0.58
C VAL A 119 14.32 6.65 0.31
N ILE A 120 15.35 7.30 0.87
CA ILE A 120 15.60 8.73 0.64
C ILE A 120 15.75 9.02 -0.86
N ARG A 121 16.53 8.21 -1.58
CA ARG A 121 16.68 8.34 -3.03
C ARG A 121 15.36 8.13 -3.78
N SER A 122 14.52 7.22 -3.34
CA SER A 122 13.20 6.96 -3.95
C SER A 122 12.28 8.17 -3.87
N PHE A 123 12.36 8.93 -2.78
CA PHE A 123 11.55 10.13 -2.56
C PHE A 123 12.27 11.44 -2.91
N LEU A 124 13.53 11.41 -3.39
CA LEU A 124 14.33 12.62 -3.60
C LEU A 124 13.61 13.65 -4.48
N GLY A 125 12.97 13.21 -5.57
CA GLY A 125 12.21 14.09 -6.46
C GLY A 125 10.99 14.75 -5.82
N VAL A 126 10.49 14.21 -4.70
CA VAL A 126 9.43 14.80 -3.89
C VAL A 126 10.03 15.73 -2.84
N LEU A 127 11.04 15.25 -2.10
CA LEU A 127 11.63 15.95 -0.95
C LEU A 127 12.28 17.30 -1.32
N VAL A 128 12.78 17.44 -2.54
CA VAL A 128 13.37 18.70 -3.02
C VAL A 128 12.34 19.76 -3.41
N GLN A 129 11.05 19.42 -3.48
CA GLN A 129 10.02 20.38 -3.83
C GLN A 129 9.67 21.25 -2.60
N PRO A 130 9.66 22.59 -2.73
CA PRO A 130 9.29 23.47 -1.63
C PRO A 130 7.89 23.14 -1.10
N ARG A 131 7.79 22.95 0.22
CA ARG A 131 6.50 22.65 0.88
C ARG A 131 5.78 21.43 0.29
N PHE A 132 6.53 20.40 -0.13
CA PHE A 132 5.94 19.19 -0.75
C PHE A 132 4.76 18.63 0.06
N TRP A 133 4.75 18.79 1.37
CA TRP A 133 3.68 18.35 2.27
C TRP A 133 2.37 19.13 2.16
N LYS A 134 2.26 20.10 1.24
CA LYS A 134 1.05 20.89 0.96
C LYS A 134 0.58 20.81 -0.47
N ILE A 135 1.26 20.05 -1.31
CA ILE A 135 0.98 19.98 -2.74
C ILE A 135 0.81 18.54 -3.20
N PRO A 136 0.01 18.30 -4.24
CA PRO A 136 0.02 17.02 -4.94
C PRO A 136 1.39 16.79 -5.57
N VAL A 137 1.94 15.57 -5.42
CA VAL A 137 3.25 15.22 -5.94
C VAL A 137 3.22 13.94 -6.76
N ARG A 138 4.04 13.87 -7.79
CA ARG A 138 4.20 12.68 -8.64
C ARG A 138 5.68 12.42 -8.87
N LEU A 139 6.08 11.14 -8.88
CA LEU A 139 7.44 10.76 -9.23
C LEU A 139 7.67 10.97 -10.73
N GLY A 140 8.83 11.51 -11.10
CA GLY A 140 9.27 11.47 -12.50
C GLY A 140 9.55 10.02 -12.93
N TYR A 141 9.46 9.72 -14.23
CA TYR A 141 9.59 8.36 -14.77
C TYR A 141 10.83 7.60 -14.25
N ARG A 142 12.01 8.24 -14.28
CA ARG A 142 13.26 7.62 -13.78
C ARG A 142 13.19 7.30 -12.29
N GLY A 143 12.56 8.19 -11.50
CA GLY A 143 12.33 7.99 -10.07
C GLY A 143 11.36 6.84 -9.81
N ALA A 144 10.25 6.76 -10.54
CA ALA A 144 9.28 5.68 -10.43
C ALA A 144 9.88 4.32 -10.83
N VAL A 145 10.70 4.27 -11.89
CA VAL A 145 11.42 3.05 -12.26
C VAL A 145 12.41 2.64 -11.17
N TYR A 146 13.16 3.57 -10.61
CA TYR A 146 14.09 3.27 -9.51
C TYR A 146 13.35 2.74 -8.27
N ALA A 147 12.28 3.43 -7.86
CA ALA A 147 11.60 3.20 -6.60
C ALA A 147 10.68 1.96 -6.63
N MET A 148 9.88 1.80 -7.69
CA MET A 148 8.77 0.85 -7.67
C MET A 148 8.62 -0.01 -8.93
N LEU A 149 8.95 0.50 -10.13
CA LEU A 149 8.67 -0.19 -11.38
C LEU A 149 9.86 -0.99 -11.93
N GLY A 150 11.00 -0.99 -11.23
CA GLY A 150 12.25 -1.60 -11.71
C GLY A 150 12.17 -3.12 -11.92
N SER A 151 11.32 -3.81 -11.18
CA SER A 151 11.08 -5.26 -11.31
C SER A 151 10.15 -5.63 -12.47
N LEU A 152 9.48 -4.66 -13.10
CA LEU A 152 8.70 -4.91 -14.31
C LEU A 152 9.60 -5.10 -15.53
N PRO A 153 9.18 -5.94 -16.50
CA PRO A 153 9.80 -5.99 -17.81
C PRO A 153 9.92 -4.59 -18.43
N PRO A 154 11.00 -4.27 -19.15
CA PRO A 154 11.21 -2.93 -19.71
C PRO A 154 10.01 -2.37 -20.49
N GLY A 155 9.34 -3.22 -21.29
CA GLY A 155 8.17 -2.83 -22.09
C GLY A 155 6.92 -2.52 -21.28
N GLU A 156 6.81 -2.99 -20.02
CA GLU A 156 5.65 -2.73 -19.14
C GLU A 156 5.84 -1.47 -18.29
N ARG A 157 7.08 -0.96 -18.12
CA ARG A 157 7.39 0.16 -17.21
C ARG A 157 6.72 1.45 -17.62
N ARG A 158 6.81 1.80 -18.90
CA ARG A 158 6.24 3.05 -19.41
C ARG A 158 4.70 3.03 -19.41
N PRO A 159 4.03 2.00 -19.93
CA PRO A 159 2.58 1.90 -19.82
C PRO A 159 2.05 1.90 -18.40
N THR A 160 2.77 1.28 -17.46
CA THR A 160 2.39 1.32 -16.03
C THR A 160 2.59 2.70 -15.42
N TYR A 161 3.71 3.37 -15.73
CA TYR A 161 3.98 4.73 -15.26
C TYR A 161 2.94 5.75 -15.74
N ASP A 162 2.50 5.63 -16.98
CA ASP A 162 1.53 6.57 -17.57
C ASP A 162 0.15 6.50 -16.89
N ARG A 163 -0.16 5.39 -16.19
CA ARG A 163 -1.37 5.22 -15.38
C ARG A 163 -1.24 5.75 -13.95
N LEU A 164 -0.02 6.09 -13.49
CA LEU A 164 0.15 6.64 -12.15
C LEU A 164 -0.44 8.05 -12.08
N VAL A 165 -1.08 8.38 -10.97
CA VAL A 165 -1.65 9.70 -10.67
C VAL A 165 -0.78 10.45 -9.65
N HIS A 166 -1.19 11.65 -9.25
CA HIS A 166 -0.56 12.37 -8.15
C HIS A 166 -0.93 11.74 -6.79
N GLU A 167 -0.08 11.97 -5.80
CA GLU A 167 -0.31 11.57 -4.40
C GLU A 167 -0.24 12.78 -3.48
N SER A 168 -0.85 12.67 -2.31
CA SER A 168 -0.78 13.66 -1.26
C SER A 168 0.64 13.80 -0.71
N GLY A 169 1.20 15.00 -0.84
CA GLY A 169 2.46 15.31 -0.20
C GLY A 169 2.37 15.24 1.32
N ARG A 170 1.20 15.54 1.89
CA ARG A 170 0.94 15.39 3.32
C ARG A 170 0.99 13.94 3.77
N ALA A 171 0.31 13.03 3.08
CA ALA A 171 0.34 11.60 3.42
C ALA A 171 1.78 11.03 3.34
N ILE A 172 2.57 11.48 2.34
CA ILE A 172 3.99 11.12 2.23
C ILE A 172 4.77 11.62 3.46
N ALA A 173 4.56 12.87 3.88
CA ALA A 173 5.21 13.43 5.06
C ALA A 173 4.80 12.70 6.35
N GLU A 174 3.52 12.39 6.52
CA GLU A 174 2.98 11.66 7.68
C GLU A 174 3.55 10.23 7.81
N ILE A 175 3.97 9.61 6.71
CA ILE A 175 4.66 8.31 6.71
C ILE A 175 6.18 8.49 6.87
N GLY A 176 6.80 9.29 6.02
CA GLY A 176 8.26 9.41 5.94
C GLY A 176 8.88 10.20 7.08
N LEU A 177 8.18 11.22 7.56
CA LEU A 177 8.60 12.14 8.61
C LEU A 177 7.66 12.08 9.83
N TRP A 178 7.14 10.89 10.13
CA TRP A 178 6.15 10.66 11.19
C TRP A 178 6.55 11.27 12.55
N PHE A 179 7.83 11.38 12.84
CA PHE A 179 8.35 11.98 14.07
C PHE A 179 8.17 13.51 14.14
N LEU A 180 7.89 14.17 12.99
CA LEU A 180 7.53 15.58 12.89
C LEU A 180 6.01 15.81 12.81
N ASP A 181 5.21 14.73 12.72
CA ASP A 181 3.76 14.85 12.64
C ASP A 181 3.12 14.90 14.04
N PRO A 182 2.62 16.07 14.49
CA PRO A 182 1.99 16.20 15.81
C PRO A 182 0.70 15.39 15.92
N ARG A 183 0.03 15.06 14.80
CA ARG A 183 -1.21 14.28 14.78
C ARG A 183 -0.94 12.77 14.82
N ARG A 184 0.31 12.35 14.59
CA ARG A 184 0.70 10.94 14.50
C ARG A 184 -0.24 10.15 13.58
N ALA A 185 -0.50 10.69 12.39
CA ALA A 185 -1.50 10.18 11.46
C ALA A 185 -1.23 8.73 11.02
N SER A 186 0.05 8.31 10.98
CA SER A 186 0.46 6.93 10.67
C SER A 186 0.55 6.02 11.90
N ARG A 187 0.03 6.45 13.08
CA ARG A 187 0.05 5.61 14.28
C ARG A 187 -0.89 4.41 14.12
N VAL A 188 -0.40 3.25 14.57
CA VAL A 188 -1.16 2.00 14.69
C VAL A 188 -1.10 1.55 16.14
N ASP A 189 -2.23 1.16 16.70
CA ASP A 189 -2.32 0.45 17.96
C ASP A 189 -2.25 -1.05 17.66
N ALA A 190 -1.08 -1.64 17.84
CA ALA A 190 -0.84 -3.04 17.52
C ALA A 190 -1.66 -4.00 18.40
N ASP A 191 -1.86 -3.63 19.67
CA ASP A 191 -2.59 -4.46 20.63
C ASP A 191 -4.10 -4.49 20.32
N ALA A 192 -4.61 -3.50 19.59
CA ALA A 192 -6.01 -3.47 19.15
C ALA A 192 -6.28 -4.33 17.91
N ILE A 193 -5.26 -4.93 17.27
CA ILE A 193 -5.46 -5.77 16.09
C ILE A 193 -5.89 -7.18 16.53
N GLY A 194 -7.19 -7.46 16.44
CA GLY A 194 -7.79 -8.74 16.84
C GLY A 194 -7.95 -9.77 15.72
N CYS A 195 -7.31 -9.58 14.55
CA CYS A 195 -7.44 -10.49 13.42
C CYS A 195 -6.09 -10.99 12.90
N PRO A 196 -6.05 -12.14 12.18
CA PRO A 196 -4.83 -12.61 11.53
C PRO A 196 -4.29 -11.60 10.52
N VAL A 197 -2.98 -11.38 10.53
CA VAL A 197 -2.30 -10.48 9.58
C VAL A 197 -1.10 -11.19 8.95
N LEU A 198 -1.05 -11.17 7.62
CA LEU A 198 0.08 -11.60 6.82
C LEU A 198 0.80 -10.38 6.25
N LEU A 199 2.08 -10.21 6.60
CA LEU A 199 2.96 -9.24 5.96
C LEU A 199 3.78 -9.94 4.86
N VAL A 200 3.85 -9.31 3.71
CA VAL A 200 4.70 -9.74 2.60
C VAL A 200 5.74 -8.67 2.35
N SER A 201 7.02 -9.02 2.44
CA SER A 201 8.14 -8.18 2.01
C SER A 201 8.71 -8.67 0.68
N ALA A 202 9.48 -7.82 0.01
CA ALA A 202 10.16 -8.12 -1.24
C ALA A 202 11.65 -7.78 -1.08
N SER A 203 12.55 -8.71 -1.47
CA SER A 203 13.99 -8.58 -1.19
C SER A 203 14.64 -7.37 -1.85
N ASP A 204 14.17 -6.99 -3.03
CA ASP A 204 14.75 -5.92 -3.86
C ASP A 204 13.93 -4.62 -3.79
N ASP A 205 13.05 -4.52 -2.80
CA ASP A 205 12.22 -3.32 -2.60
C ASP A 205 13.06 -2.14 -2.09
N ARG A 206 13.04 -1.07 -2.86
CA ARG A 206 13.78 0.18 -2.54
C ARG A 206 12.90 1.23 -1.88
N LEU A 207 11.58 1.06 -1.97
CA LEU A 207 10.60 2.00 -1.44
C LEU A 207 10.11 1.59 -0.05
N ALA A 208 9.81 0.29 0.14
CA ALA A 208 9.51 -0.32 1.44
C ALA A 208 10.47 -1.52 1.67
N PRO A 209 11.75 -1.25 2.01
CA PRO A 209 12.77 -2.31 2.10
C PRO A 209 12.35 -3.43 3.05
N ALA A 210 12.76 -4.67 2.75
CA ALA A 210 12.47 -5.83 3.59
C ALA A 210 12.87 -5.61 5.06
N SER A 211 13.94 -4.86 5.31
CA SER A 211 14.34 -4.46 6.67
C SER A 211 13.28 -3.60 7.38
N ALA A 212 12.60 -2.71 6.65
CA ALA A 212 11.51 -1.89 7.20
C ALA A 212 10.27 -2.73 7.48
N VAL A 213 9.93 -3.67 6.58
CA VAL A 213 8.80 -4.59 6.78
C VAL A 213 9.06 -5.53 7.95
N ARG A 214 10.30 -6.04 8.12
CA ARG A 214 10.69 -6.83 9.31
C ARG A 214 10.57 -6.02 10.61
N LYS A 215 10.98 -4.74 10.62
CA LYS A 215 10.77 -3.87 11.78
C LYS A 215 9.29 -3.62 12.05
N THR A 216 8.48 -3.47 11.00
CA THR A 216 7.02 -3.35 11.13
C THR A 216 6.41 -4.62 11.72
N ALA A 217 6.83 -5.81 11.27
CA ALA A 217 6.38 -7.08 11.85
C ALA A 217 6.76 -7.20 13.34
N ALA A 218 7.98 -6.83 13.70
CA ALA A 218 8.43 -6.82 15.10
C ALA A 218 7.65 -5.80 15.96
N PHE A 219 7.32 -4.63 15.39
CA PHE A 219 6.49 -3.61 16.05
C PHE A 219 5.06 -4.11 16.28
N LEU A 220 4.49 -4.82 15.33
CA LEU A 220 3.14 -5.36 15.44
C LEU A 220 3.07 -6.54 16.44
N GLY A 221 4.15 -7.29 16.64
CA GLY A 221 4.25 -8.33 17.63
C GLY A 221 4.19 -9.77 17.10
N PRO A 222 4.22 -10.80 17.98
CA PRO A 222 4.42 -12.20 17.58
C PRO A 222 3.19 -12.87 16.92
N GLY A 223 2.01 -12.23 16.96
CA GLY A 223 0.78 -12.75 16.34
C GLY A 223 0.71 -12.59 14.82
N PHE A 224 1.76 -12.02 14.19
CA PHE A 224 1.76 -11.67 12.78
C PHE A 224 2.69 -12.59 11.98
N THR A 225 2.21 -13.02 10.80
CA THR A 225 3.02 -13.83 9.88
C THR A 225 3.78 -12.95 8.91
N LEU A 226 5.09 -13.16 8.77
CA LEU A 226 5.92 -12.48 7.78
C LEU A 226 6.38 -13.48 6.72
N ARG A 227 6.25 -13.11 5.44
CA ARG A 227 6.81 -13.80 4.28
C ARG A 227 7.67 -12.86 3.47
N GLU A 228 8.82 -13.32 3.01
CA GLU A 228 9.71 -12.55 2.15
C GLU A 228 9.79 -13.19 0.77
N PHE A 229 9.49 -12.39 -0.27
CA PHE A 229 9.59 -12.83 -1.66
C PHE A 229 10.96 -12.48 -2.23
N PRO A 230 11.76 -13.48 -2.62
CA PRO A 230 13.05 -13.24 -3.23
C PRO A 230 12.90 -12.67 -4.65
N ASN A 231 13.91 -11.92 -5.09
CA ASN A 231 14.02 -11.37 -6.45
C ASN A 231 12.77 -10.58 -6.87
N CYS A 232 12.23 -9.80 -5.96
CA CYS A 232 11.02 -9.02 -6.17
C CYS A 232 11.21 -7.60 -5.63
N GLY A 233 10.81 -6.60 -6.42
CA GLY A 233 10.79 -5.20 -6.00
C GLY A 233 9.44 -4.79 -5.45
N HIS A 234 9.25 -3.48 -5.28
CA HIS A 234 8.03 -2.91 -4.69
C HIS A 234 6.73 -3.27 -5.42
N TRP A 235 6.78 -3.43 -6.76
CA TRP A 235 5.61 -3.69 -7.60
C TRP A 235 5.18 -5.16 -7.57
N VAL A 236 4.92 -5.70 -6.38
CA VAL A 236 4.50 -7.11 -6.20
C VAL A 236 3.14 -7.42 -6.84
N VAL A 237 2.30 -6.42 -7.01
CA VAL A 237 0.93 -6.52 -7.53
C VAL A 237 0.85 -6.81 -9.03
N GLY A 238 1.94 -6.67 -9.75
CA GLY A 238 2.01 -6.93 -11.19
C GLY A 238 3.33 -7.55 -11.64
N ALA A 239 4.21 -7.91 -10.70
CA ALA A 239 5.51 -8.50 -11.00
C ALA A 239 5.37 -9.88 -11.66
N PRO A 240 6.30 -10.29 -12.56
CA PRO A 240 6.33 -11.66 -13.06
C PRO A 240 6.33 -12.69 -11.91
N GLY A 241 5.63 -13.80 -12.09
CA GLY A 241 5.55 -14.85 -11.06
C GLY A 241 4.65 -14.52 -9.86
N TRP A 242 3.85 -13.45 -9.91
CA TRP A 242 2.95 -13.10 -8.80
C TRP A 242 1.94 -14.19 -8.44
N ARG A 243 1.50 -15.01 -9.43
CA ARG A 243 0.55 -16.13 -9.20
C ARG A 243 1.18 -17.24 -8.38
N GLU A 244 2.39 -17.63 -8.71
CA GLU A 244 3.14 -18.67 -8.00
C GLU A 244 3.37 -18.23 -6.54
N LYS A 245 3.67 -16.97 -6.33
CA LYS A 245 3.84 -16.39 -4.98
C LYS A 245 2.57 -16.42 -4.13
N LEU A 246 1.38 -16.36 -4.74
CA LEU A 246 0.10 -16.55 -4.06
C LEU A 246 -0.23 -18.03 -3.81
N ASP A 247 0.19 -18.95 -4.70
CA ASP A 247 -0.10 -20.38 -4.60
C ASP A 247 0.92 -21.16 -3.74
N ASP A 248 2.13 -20.67 -3.52
CA ASP A 248 3.16 -21.30 -2.66
C ASP A 248 2.73 -21.45 -1.19
N ASN A 249 1.69 -20.73 -0.77
CA ASN A 249 1.07 -20.91 0.55
C ASN A 249 0.38 -22.29 0.72
N LYS A 250 0.18 -23.07 -0.34
CA LYS A 250 -0.45 -24.41 -0.25
C LYS A 250 0.54 -25.55 0.04
N ARG A 251 1.85 -25.31 -0.06
CA ARG A 251 2.87 -26.35 0.11
C ARG A 251 3.54 -26.36 1.47
N GLN A 252 3.21 -25.42 2.36
CA GLN A 252 3.84 -25.27 3.67
C GLN A 252 2.82 -25.18 4.83
N ALA A 253 1.56 -25.60 4.58
CA ALA A 253 0.50 -25.71 5.58
C ALA A 253 0.26 -27.17 5.95
#